data_d8f19edd947650523a12d1c616f4f8eb
#
_entry.id   d8f19edd947650523a12d1c616f4f8eb
#
_cell.length_a   1.000
_cell.length_b   1.000
_cell.length_c   1.000
_cell.angle_alpha   90.00
_cell.angle_beta   90.00
_cell.angle_gamma   90.00
#
_symmetry.space_group_name_H-M   'P 1'
#
loop_
_entity.id
_entity.type
_entity.pdbx_description
1 polymer ?
#
loop_
_entity_poly.entity_id
_entity_poly.type
_entity_poly.pdbx_seq_one_letter_code
_entity_poly.pdbx_strand_id
1 'polypeptide(L)'
;MIQKVFLLLVGVLVFEAPAAPLPLFQLKDGDRVAFLGDTLIERMQEFNHLELRLTTAWLKRNIIFRNIGWSGDTPRGVSRAGLSLLQAGREPDGEGWKQLQKQIELVKPTVVFLGYGMACSFENQSEQFIRDM
;
A
#
# COMPACT_ATOMS: atom_id res chain seq x y z
N MET A 1 7.54 -50.61 51.90
CA MET A 1 8.13 -50.54 50.52
C MET A 1 7.68 -49.20 49.90
N ILE A 2 8.53 -48.18 49.85
CA ILE A 2 8.22 -46.84 49.33
C ILE A 2 8.83 -46.76 47.94
N GLN A 3 7.97 -46.69 46.93
CA GLN A 3 8.39 -46.61 45.54
C GLN A 3 8.64 -45.11 45.24
N LYS A 4 9.87 -44.72 44.97
CA LYS A 4 10.26 -43.37 44.54
C LYS A 4 9.96 -43.20 43.06
N VAL A 5 9.01 -42.35 42.75
CA VAL A 5 8.73 -41.92 41.37
C VAL A 5 9.72 -40.78 41.05
N PHE A 6 10.56 -41.02 40.05
CA PHE A 6 11.52 -40.03 39.51
C PHE A 6 10.81 -39.30 38.34
N LEU A 7 10.44 -38.04 38.56
CA LEU A 7 9.86 -37.21 37.52
C LEU A 7 10.99 -36.55 36.72
N LEU A 8 11.19 -37.02 35.47
CA LEU A 8 12.19 -36.44 34.57
C LEU A 8 11.59 -35.22 33.87
N LEU A 9 12.02 -34.02 34.27
CA LEU A 9 11.59 -32.75 33.64
C LEU A 9 12.48 -32.53 32.41
N VAL A 10 11.94 -32.79 31.19
CA VAL A 10 12.61 -32.47 29.94
C VAL A 10 12.31 -30.99 29.61
N GLY A 11 13.28 -30.13 29.86
CA GLY A 11 13.21 -28.72 29.46
C GLY A 11 13.44 -28.61 27.94
N VAL A 12 12.43 -28.19 27.21
CA VAL A 12 12.58 -27.81 25.79
C VAL A 12 13.18 -26.41 25.74
N LEU A 13 14.46 -26.29 25.42
CA LEU A 13 15.10 -25.01 25.08
C LEU A 13 14.63 -24.58 23.71
N VAL A 14 13.68 -23.64 23.65
CA VAL A 14 13.30 -22.97 22.41
C VAL A 14 14.39 -21.94 22.10
N PHE A 15 15.27 -22.25 21.16
CA PHE A 15 16.19 -21.28 20.57
C PHE A 15 15.41 -20.38 19.63
N GLU A 16 15.07 -19.15 20.06
CA GLU A 16 14.64 -18.12 19.14
C GLU A 16 15.85 -17.68 18.30
N ALA A 17 15.85 -18.07 17.02
CA ALA A 17 16.82 -17.54 16.08
C ALA A 17 16.63 -16.02 15.96
N PRO A 18 17.69 -15.20 16.06
CA PRO A 18 17.58 -13.76 15.85
C PRO A 18 17.01 -13.51 14.45
N ALA A 19 15.89 -12.76 14.37
CA ALA A 19 15.30 -12.37 13.10
C ALA A 19 16.35 -11.60 12.28
N ALA A 20 16.59 -12.03 11.06
CA ALA A 20 17.50 -11.32 10.17
C ALA A 20 17.01 -9.87 10.01
N PRO A 21 17.92 -8.87 10.06
CA PRO A 21 17.53 -7.48 9.91
C PRO A 21 16.84 -7.32 8.55
N LEU A 22 15.64 -6.73 8.55
CA LEU A 22 14.92 -6.42 7.31
C LEU A 22 15.79 -5.52 6.43
N PRO A 23 15.88 -5.78 5.13
CA PRO A 23 16.64 -4.93 4.23
C PRO A 23 16.09 -3.49 4.30
N LEU A 24 16.97 -2.53 4.52
CA LEU A 24 16.61 -1.11 4.54
C LEU A 24 16.04 -0.73 3.16
N PHE A 25 14.86 -0.10 3.16
CA PHE A 25 14.25 0.44 1.94
C PHE A 25 15.18 1.48 1.31
N GLN A 26 15.44 1.34 0.02
CA GLN A 26 16.26 2.27 -0.75
C GLN A 26 15.69 2.45 -2.16
N LEU A 27 15.47 3.71 -2.54
CA LEU A 27 15.21 4.07 -3.94
C LEU A 27 16.52 4.03 -4.74
N LYS A 28 16.47 3.51 -5.95
CA LYS A 28 17.63 3.40 -6.87
C LYS A 28 17.64 4.56 -7.86
N ASP A 29 18.81 4.79 -8.47
CA ASP A 29 18.89 5.71 -9.58
C ASP A 29 18.02 5.22 -10.75
N GLY A 30 17.26 6.13 -11.36
CA GLY A 30 16.30 5.80 -12.41
C GLY A 30 14.94 5.25 -11.94
N ASP A 31 14.70 5.13 -10.63
CA ASP A 31 13.42 4.67 -10.12
C ASP A 31 12.28 5.63 -10.52
N ARG A 32 11.14 5.01 -10.83
CA ARG A 32 9.86 5.66 -11.09
C ARG A 32 8.91 5.33 -9.95
N VAL A 33 8.70 6.28 -9.08
CA VAL A 33 7.89 6.14 -7.87
C VAL A 33 6.48 6.61 -8.15
N ALA A 34 5.50 5.74 -7.95
CA ALA A 34 4.08 6.11 -7.95
C ALA A 34 3.54 6.18 -6.52
N PHE A 35 2.88 7.28 -6.19
CA PHE A 35 2.01 7.38 -5.03
C PHE A 35 0.59 7.03 -5.47
N LEU A 36 0.06 5.92 -5.00
CA LEU A 36 -1.25 5.39 -5.36
C LEU A 36 -2.13 5.29 -4.12
N GLY A 37 -3.33 5.83 -4.17
CA GLY A 37 -4.21 5.80 -3.02
C GLY A 37 -5.44 6.68 -3.18
N ASP A 38 -6.09 6.91 -2.06
CA ASP A 38 -7.30 7.72 -1.95
C ASP A 38 -7.01 9.21 -1.70
N THR A 39 -7.93 9.88 -1.07
CA THR A 39 -7.90 11.33 -0.79
C THR A 39 -6.63 11.79 -0.09
N LEU A 40 -6.05 10.97 0.81
CA LEU A 40 -4.81 11.33 1.50
C LEU A 40 -3.68 11.50 0.48
N ILE A 41 -3.52 10.54 -0.41
CA ILE A 41 -2.47 10.58 -1.44
C ILE A 41 -2.74 11.69 -2.44
N GLU A 42 -3.98 11.86 -2.88
CA GLU A 42 -4.34 12.94 -3.80
C GLU A 42 -3.99 14.31 -3.21
N ARG A 43 -4.36 14.58 -1.95
CA ARG A 43 -4.09 15.86 -1.28
C ARG A 43 -2.63 16.14 -0.98
N MET A 44 -1.79 15.11 -0.90
CA MET A 44 -0.34 15.30 -0.79
C MET A 44 0.27 16.08 -1.96
N GLN A 45 -0.42 16.20 -3.09
CA GLN A 45 0.02 17.02 -4.22
C GLN A 45 0.08 18.53 -3.88
N GLU A 46 -0.72 18.99 -2.94
CA GLU A 46 -0.74 20.41 -2.55
C GLU A 46 0.55 20.83 -1.82
N PHE A 47 1.16 19.93 -1.07
CA PHE A 47 2.28 20.25 -0.17
C PHE A 47 3.58 19.54 -0.52
N ASN A 48 3.53 18.45 -1.26
CA ASN A 48 4.68 17.63 -1.72
C ASN A 48 5.72 17.26 -0.64
N HIS A 49 5.33 17.24 0.63
CA HIS A 49 6.27 16.98 1.74
C HIS A 49 6.97 15.62 1.62
N LEU A 50 6.24 14.57 1.22
CA LEU A 50 6.82 13.23 1.09
C LEU A 50 7.81 13.17 -0.08
N GLU A 51 7.44 13.71 -1.24
CA GLU A 51 8.32 13.78 -2.40
C GLU A 51 9.58 14.59 -2.08
N LEU A 52 9.44 15.73 -1.42
CA LEU A 52 10.58 16.53 -0.99
C LEU A 52 11.51 15.76 -0.07
N ARG A 53 10.97 15.05 0.94
CA ARG A 53 11.77 14.24 1.86
C ARG A 53 12.47 13.09 1.17
N LEU A 54 11.81 12.41 0.26
CA LEU A 54 12.42 11.33 -0.52
C LEU A 54 13.51 11.86 -1.45
N THR A 55 13.26 12.97 -2.14
CA THR A 55 14.26 13.62 -2.99
C THR A 55 15.49 14.05 -2.20
N THR A 56 15.30 14.67 -1.03
CA THR A 56 16.42 15.12 -0.20
C THR A 56 17.21 13.97 0.42
N ALA A 57 16.57 12.83 0.69
CA ALA A 57 17.24 11.64 1.17
C ALA A 57 18.16 10.99 0.11
N TRP A 58 17.84 11.17 -1.17
CA TRP A 58 18.59 10.57 -2.29
C TRP A 58 18.98 11.59 -3.37
N LEU A 59 19.54 12.73 -2.96
CA LEU A 59 19.92 13.86 -3.83
C LEU A 59 20.76 13.51 -5.07
N LYS A 60 21.52 12.40 -5.01
CA LYS A 60 22.39 11.98 -6.11
C LYS A 60 21.72 10.99 -7.08
N ARG A 61 20.44 10.71 -6.88
CA ARG A 61 19.68 9.74 -7.69
C ARG A 61 18.64 10.47 -8.53
N ASN A 62 18.55 10.10 -9.78
CA ASN A 62 17.52 10.61 -10.69
C ASN A 62 16.25 9.78 -10.50
N ILE A 63 15.35 10.26 -9.64
CA ILE A 63 14.10 9.57 -9.30
C ILE A 63 12.93 10.38 -9.84
N ILE A 64 11.99 9.72 -10.49
CA ILE A 64 10.78 10.35 -11.03
C ILE A 64 9.62 10.00 -10.11
N PHE A 65 8.96 11.00 -9.55
CA PHE A 65 7.76 10.83 -8.75
C PHE A 65 6.49 11.12 -9.55
N ARG A 66 5.45 10.34 -9.35
CA ARG A 66 4.12 10.53 -9.93
C ARG A 66 3.06 10.26 -8.88
N ASN A 67 2.27 11.26 -8.58
CA ASN A 67 1.09 11.08 -7.75
C ASN A 67 -0.10 10.72 -8.64
N ILE A 68 -0.67 9.55 -8.43
CA ILE A 68 -1.87 9.03 -9.10
C ILE A 68 -2.96 8.71 -8.07
N GLY A 69 -2.92 9.38 -6.91
CA GLY A 69 -4.01 9.36 -5.94
C GLY A 69 -5.28 9.96 -6.50
N TRP A 70 -6.43 9.49 -6.02
CA TRP A 70 -7.73 9.96 -6.47
C TRP A 70 -8.69 10.07 -5.30
N SER A 71 -9.33 11.23 -5.14
CA SER A 71 -10.21 11.49 -3.98
C SER A 71 -11.35 10.47 -3.88
N GLY A 72 -11.54 9.93 -2.68
CA GLY A 72 -12.58 8.93 -2.42
C GLY A 72 -12.37 7.57 -3.08
N ASP A 73 -11.16 7.29 -3.59
CA ASP A 73 -10.90 6.06 -4.31
C ASP A 73 -10.74 4.83 -3.39
N THR A 74 -10.89 3.67 -3.98
CA THR A 74 -10.68 2.36 -3.36
C THR A 74 -9.59 1.59 -4.13
N PRO A 75 -9.03 0.50 -3.59
CA PRO A 75 -8.07 -0.32 -4.34
C PRO A 75 -8.61 -0.85 -5.67
N ARG A 76 -9.93 -0.90 -5.83
CA ARG A 76 -10.62 -1.29 -7.07
C ARG A 76 -10.79 -0.14 -8.07
N GLY A 77 -10.40 1.08 -7.70
CA GLY A 77 -10.51 2.24 -8.58
C GLY A 77 -11.93 2.78 -8.76
N VAL A 78 -12.84 2.51 -7.82
CA VAL A 78 -14.28 2.80 -7.97
C VAL A 78 -14.55 4.26 -8.35
N SER A 79 -13.90 5.21 -7.69
CA SER A 79 -14.11 6.65 -7.95
C SER A 79 -13.57 7.12 -9.30
N ARG A 80 -12.76 6.34 -9.98
CA ARG A 80 -12.19 6.67 -11.30
C ARG A 80 -13.17 6.43 -12.45
N ALA A 81 -14.27 5.72 -12.21
CA ALA A 81 -15.30 5.47 -13.21
C ALA A 81 -16.09 6.72 -13.66
N GLY A 82 -15.91 7.84 -12.91
CA GLY A 82 -16.61 9.10 -13.17
C GLY A 82 -17.85 9.28 -12.31
N LEU A 83 -18.01 10.49 -11.81
CA LEU A 83 -19.07 10.84 -10.85
C LEU A 83 -20.48 10.61 -11.41
N SER A 84 -20.67 10.84 -12.70
CA SER A 84 -21.96 10.66 -13.38
C SER A 84 -22.44 9.21 -13.42
N LEU A 85 -21.51 8.26 -13.51
CA LEU A 85 -21.83 6.83 -13.53
C LEU A 85 -22.16 6.32 -12.12
N LEU A 86 -21.41 6.79 -11.11
CA LEU A 86 -21.71 6.50 -9.70
C LEU A 86 -23.07 7.07 -9.29
N GLN A 87 -23.39 8.30 -9.67
CA GLN A 87 -24.69 8.93 -9.39
C GLN A 87 -25.88 8.22 -10.09
N ALA A 88 -25.63 7.58 -11.24
CA ALA A 88 -26.64 6.81 -11.94
C ALA A 88 -26.85 5.40 -11.38
N GLY A 89 -26.11 4.99 -10.34
CA GLY A 89 -26.13 3.61 -9.82
C GLY A 89 -25.64 2.58 -10.85
N ARG A 90 -24.96 3.06 -11.87
CA ARG A 90 -24.38 2.25 -12.95
C ARG A 90 -22.87 2.34 -12.84
N GLU A 91 -22.28 1.64 -11.89
CA GLU A 91 -20.87 1.32 -11.99
C GLU A 91 -20.73 0.30 -13.12
N PRO A 92 -20.19 0.68 -14.30
CA PRO A 92 -19.88 -0.31 -15.31
C PRO A 92 -18.82 -1.23 -14.71
N ASP A 93 -19.06 -2.52 -14.76
CA ASP A 93 -18.19 -3.52 -14.16
C ASP A 93 -16.71 -3.28 -14.48
N GLY A 94 -15.97 -2.85 -13.48
CA GLY A 94 -14.54 -2.65 -13.58
C GLY A 94 -14.05 -1.48 -14.41
N GLU A 95 -14.89 -0.49 -14.76
CA GLU A 95 -14.41 0.68 -15.53
C GLU A 95 -13.39 1.51 -14.75
N GLY A 96 -13.62 1.74 -13.45
CA GLY A 96 -12.66 2.40 -12.60
C GLY A 96 -11.34 1.62 -12.49
N TRP A 97 -11.39 0.31 -12.39
CA TRP A 97 -10.22 -0.56 -12.43
C TRP A 97 -9.45 -0.44 -13.75
N LYS A 98 -10.13 -0.43 -14.89
CA LYS A 98 -9.49 -0.22 -16.20
C LYS A 98 -8.79 1.14 -16.29
N GLN A 99 -9.39 2.20 -15.72
CA GLN A 99 -8.77 3.51 -15.67
C GLN A 99 -7.51 3.51 -14.79
N LEU A 100 -7.55 2.85 -13.63
CA LEU A 100 -6.38 2.69 -12.77
C LEU A 100 -5.27 1.93 -13.48
N GLN A 101 -5.57 0.79 -14.11
CA GLN A 101 -4.60 0.01 -14.89
C GLN A 101 -3.93 0.87 -15.97
N LYS A 102 -4.71 1.62 -16.73
CA LYS A 102 -4.20 2.51 -17.78
C LYS A 102 -3.25 3.58 -17.22
N GLN A 103 -3.56 4.15 -16.05
CA GLN A 103 -2.68 5.11 -15.40
C GLN A 103 -1.37 4.46 -14.94
N ILE A 104 -1.42 3.26 -14.37
CA ILE A 104 -0.22 2.50 -13.97
C ILE A 104 0.63 2.17 -15.20
N GLU A 105 0.02 1.75 -16.30
CA GLU A 105 0.72 1.47 -17.57
C GLU A 105 1.43 2.71 -18.14
N LEU A 106 0.84 3.89 -18.01
CA LEU A 106 1.44 5.16 -18.44
C LEU A 106 2.61 5.57 -17.56
N VAL A 107 2.47 5.41 -16.25
CA VAL A 107 3.50 5.77 -15.26
C VAL A 107 4.67 4.79 -15.31
N LYS A 108 4.41 3.50 -15.53
CA LYS A 108 5.39 2.41 -15.51
C LYS A 108 6.25 2.44 -14.23
N PRO A 109 5.64 2.35 -13.05
CA PRO A 109 6.37 2.50 -11.80
C PRO A 109 7.31 1.32 -11.57
N THR A 110 8.46 1.58 -10.96
CA THR A 110 9.37 0.57 -10.39
C THR A 110 9.15 0.40 -8.89
N VAL A 111 8.56 1.44 -8.26
CA VAL A 111 8.22 1.46 -6.83
C VAL A 111 6.83 2.07 -6.69
N VAL A 112 5.99 1.47 -5.85
CA VAL A 112 4.65 1.98 -5.54
C VAL A 112 4.49 2.16 -4.04
N PHE A 113 4.05 3.35 -3.63
CA PHE A 113 3.56 3.62 -2.29
C PHE A 113 2.03 3.57 -2.32
N LEU A 114 1.45 2.70 -1.50
CA LEU A 114 0.00 2.53 -1.38
C LEU A 114 -0.52 3.28 -0.16
N GLY A 115 -1.57 4.07 -0.36
CA GLY A 115 -2.22 4.84 0.71
C GLY A 115 -3.73 4.83 0.57
N TYR A 116 -4.36 3.67 0.75
CA TYR A 116 -5.80 3.48 0.79
C TYR A 116 -6.29 3.25 2.22
N GLY A 117 -7.59 3.38 2.43
CA GLY A 117 -8.27 3.01 3.65
C GLY A 117 -9.30 4.03 4.13
N MET A 118 -9.08 5.32 3.87
CA MET A 118 -10.01 6.37 4.31
C MET A 118 -11.39 6.19 3.68
N ALA A 119 -11.48 6.04 2.36
CA ALA A 119 -12.76 5.83 1.69
C ALA A 119 -13.43 4.53 2.14
N CYS A 120 -12.68 3.42 2.22
CA CYS A 120 -13.20 2.12 2.62
C CYS A 120 -13.64 2.06 4.09
N SER A 121 -13.11 2.92 4.97
CA SER A 121 -13.51 2.95 6.38
C SER A 121 -14.95 3.42 6.57
N PHE A 122 -15.51 4.19 5.66
CA PHE A 122 -16.91 4.64 5.70
C PHE A 122 -17.92 3.55 5.30
N GLU A 123 -17.45 2.56 4.54
CA GLU A 123 -18.29 1.48 4.04
C GLU A 123 -18.41 0.29 5.02
N ASN A 124 -17.65 0.33 6.11
CA ASN A 124 -17.61 -0.73 7.13
C ASN A 124 -17.28 -2.14 6.55
N GLN A 125 -16.49 -2.19 5.48
CA GLN A 125 -16.13 -3.39 4.71
C GLN A 125 -14.64 -3.75 4.87
N SER A 126 -14.16 -3.85 6.10
CA SER A 126 -12.74 -4.10 6.40
C SER A 126 -12.20 -5.39 5.75
N GLU A 127 -13.01 -6.45 5.74
CA GLU A 127 -12.60 -7.72 5.12
C GLU A 127 -12.48 -7.61 3.59
N GLN A 128 -13.38 -6.88 2.96
CA GLN A 128 -13.32 -6.63 1.52
C GLN A 128 -12.09 -5.79 1.19
N PHE A 129 -11.81 -4.75 1.97
CA PHE A 129 -10.63 -3.93 1.83
C PHE A 129 -9.33 -4.74 1.89
N ILE A 130 -9.22 -5.68 2.85
CA ILE A 130 -8.05 -6.56 2.97
C ILE A 130 -7.90 -7.46 1.75
N ARG A 131 -9.00 -7.94 1.17
CA ARG A 131 -8.94 -8.76 -0.05
C ARG A 131 -8.56 -7.97 -1.30
N ASP A 132 -8.89 -6.69 -1.34
CA ASP A 132 -8.67 -5.81 -2.51
C ASP A 132 -7.26 -5.20 -2.52
N MET A 133 -6.56 -5.19 -1.34
CA MET A 133 -5.17 -4.74 -1.18
C MET A 133 -4.15 -5.82 -1.56
#